data_1860f9b4d2c01b13ac13b8acd0475a65
#
_entry.id   1860f9b4d2c01b13ac13b8acd0475a65
#
_cell.length_a   1.000
_cell.length_b   1.000
_cell.length_c   1.000
_cell.angle_alpha   90.00
_cell.angle_beta   90.00
_cell.angle_gamma   90.00
#
_symmetry.space_group_name_H-M   'P 1'
#
loop_
_entity.id
_entity.type
_entity.pdbx_description
1 polymer ?
#
loop_
_entity_poly.entity_id
_entity_poly.type
_entity_poly.pdbx_seq_one_letter_code
_entity_poly.pdbx_strand_id
1 'polypeptide(L)'
;MRAEFDESLVTGNEMIDTQHKELIDKINKLLDSCETSKDKVVAVKTLDYLADYTEFHFGEEENLQESISYPAIEEHKREHDKLRKVVKDLYNMLEEEEGPSDAFVEQVNKNVIEWLYRHIKGFDRSVAEYKFMNESSERL
;
A
#
# COMPACT_ATOMS: atom_id res chain seq x y z
N MET A 1 -5.14 14.91 -6.75
CA MET A 1 -5.42 13.57 -7.36
C MET A 1 -5.73 12.59 -6.26
N ARG A 2 -6.71 11.73 -6.49
CA ARG A 2 -7.07 10.70 -5.51
C ARG A 2 -6.82 9.32 -6.07
N ALA A 3 -6.55 8.36 -5.18
CA ALA A 3 -6.45 6.96 -5.56
C ALA A 3 -7.85 6.35 -5.61
N GLU A 4 -8.07 5.44 -6.55
CA GLU A 4 -9.35 4.75 -6.71
C GLU A 4 -9.12 3.25 -6.84
N PHE A 5 -9.98 2.47 -6.18
CA PHE A 5 -10.01 1.03 -6.35
C PHE A 5 -11.02 0.68 -7.44
N ASP A 6 -10.54 0.16 -8.56
CA ASP A 6 -11.39 -0.25 -9.67
C ASP A 6 -11.15 -1.72 -10.03
N GLU A 7 -11.84 -2.21 -11.06
CA GLU A 7 -11.74 -3.61 -11.47
C GLU A 7 -10.33 -4.03 -11.87
N SER A 8 -9.51 -3.10 -12.35
CA SER A 8 -8.13 -3.42 -12.73
C SER A 8 -7.27 -3.83 -11.54
N LEU A 9 -7.69 -3.48 -10.32
CA LEU A 9 -6.97 -3.77 -9.08
C LEU A 9 -7.52 -5.00 -8.35
N VAL A 10 -8.60 -5.60 -8.83
CA VAL A 10 -9.17 -6.81 -8.21
C VAL A 10 -8.21 -7.98 -8.41
N THR A 11 -7.80 -8.61 -7.32
CA THR A 11 -6.92 -9.80 -7.35
C THR A 11 -7.72 -11.09 -7.33
N GLY A 12 -8.95 -11.05 -6.82
CA GLY A 12 -9.78 -12.24 -6.61
C GLY A 12 -9.64 -12.83 -5.21
N ASN A 13 -8.71 -12.32 -4.40
CA ASN A 13 -8.58 -12.71 -3.00
C ASN A 13 -9.28 -11.66 -2.13
N GLU A 14 -10.30 -12.08 -1.39
CA GLU A 14 -11.14 -11.16 -0.61
C GLU A 14 -10.35 -10.38 0.44
N MET A 15 -9.47 -11.06 1.17
CA MET A 15 -8.64 -10.40 2.19
C MET A 15 -7.74 -9.33 1.56
N ILE A 16 -7.03 -9.69 0.51
CA ILE A 16 -6.11 -8.77 -0.17
C ILE A 16 -6.89 -7.57 -0.73
N ASP A 17 -7.99 -7.82 -1.43
CA ASP A 17 -8.78 -6.75 -2.05
C ASP A 17 -9.41 -5.81 -1.00
N THR A 18 -9.91 -6.35 0.10
CA THR A 18 -10.46 -5.54 1.19
C THR A 18 -9.39 -4.63 1.80
N GLN A 19 -8.20 -5.18 2.03
CA GLN A 19 -7.10 -4.41 2.60
C GLN A 19 -6.56 -3.36 1.63
N HIS A 20 -6.57 -3.62 0.33
CA HIS A 20 -6.22 -2.62 -0.68
C HIS A 20 -7.20 -1.45 -0.68
N LYS A 21 -8.49 -1.70 -0.52
CA LYS A 21 -9.49 -0.64 -0.42
C LYS A 21 -9.24 0.25 0.80
N GLU A 22 -8.87 -0.35 1.93
CA GLU A 22 -8.51 0.40 3.13
C GLU A 22 -7.24 1.22 2.95
N LEU A 23 -6.22 0.67 2.30
CA LEU A 23 -5.00 1.42 1.99
C LEU A 23 -5.32 2.65 1.15
N ILE A 24 -6.13 2.49 0.12
CA ILE A 24 -6.54 3.59 -0.75
C ILE A 24 -7.30 4.65 0.05
N ASP A 25 -8.20 4.24 0.95
CA ASP A 25 -8.89 5.18 1.82
C ASP A 25 -7.92 5.99 2.69
N LYS A 26 -6.92 5.34 3.27
CA LYS A 26 -5.89 6.02 4.08
C LYS A 26 -5.05 6.99 3.25
N ILE A 27 -4.69 6.61 2.04
CA ILE A 27 -3.96 7.50 1.12
C ILE A 27 -4.78 8.74 0.82
N ASN A 28 -6.07 8.57 0.52
CA ASN A 28 -6.95 9.68 0.21
C ASN A 28 -7.15 10.61 1.41
N LYS A 29 -7.23 10.07 2.61
CA LYS A 29 -7.31 10.88 3.83
C LYS A 29 -6.06 11.72 4.03
N LEU A 30 -4.88 11.16 3.74
CA LEU A 30 -3.63 11.92 3.77
C LEU A 30 -3.66 13.07 2.77
N LEU A 31 -4.06 12.79 1.53
CA LEU A 31 -4.14 13.82 0.48
C LEU A 31 -5.17 14.90 0.83
N ASP A 32 -6.31 14.53 1.39
CA ASP A 32 -7.33 15.49 1.85
C ASP A 32 -6.77 16.42 2.93
N SER A 33 -6.01 15.88 3.88
CA SER A 33 -5.41 16.68 4.93
C SER A 33 -4.42 17.70 4.36
N CYS A 34 -3.70 17.33 3.30
CA CYS A 34 -2.76 18.24 2.64
C CYS A 34 -3.47 19.39 1.92
N GLU A 35 -4.66 19.14 1.36
CA GLU A 35 -5.42 20.16 0.65
C GLU A 35 -6.19 21.09 1.57
N THR A 36 -6.82 20.54 2.61
CA THR A 36 -7.78 21.28 3.45
C THR A 36 -7.13 22.05 4.58
N SER A 37 -6.28 21.41 5.37
CA SER A 37 -5.72 22.05 6.56
C SER A 37 -4.30 22.54 6.40
N LYS A 38 -3.50 21.88 5.59
CA LYS A 38 -2.05 22.12 5.40
C LYS A 38 -1.30 22.15 6.74
N ASP A 39 -1.89 21.58 7.78
CA ASP A 39 -1.37 21.51 9.12
C ASP A 39 -0.43 20.31 9.26
N LYS A 40 0.79 20.59 9.72
CA LYS A 40 1.82 19.56 9.91
C LYS A 40 1.35 18.43 10.84
N VAL A 41 0.69 18.77 11.95
CA VAL A 41 0.23 17.79 12.94
C VAL A 41 -0.81 16.86 12.32
N VAL A 42 -1.75 17.40 11.55
CA VAL A 42 -2.78 16.61 10.85
C VAL A 42 -2.15 15.72 9.80
N ALA A 43 -1.19 16.25 9.03
CA ALA A 43 -0.47 15.47 8.03
C ALA A 43 0.29 14.30 8.67
N VAL A 44 0.99 14.54 9.77
CA VAL A 44 1.71 13.47 10.50
C VAL A 44 0.74 12.41 11.01
N LYS A 45 -0.39 12.80 11.59
CA LYS A 45 -1.39 11.84 12.08
C LYS A 45 -1.97 10.98 10.96
N THR A 46 -2.32 11.58 9.82
CA THR A 46 -2.87 10.83 8.70
C THR A 46 -1.81 9.94 8.05
N LEU A 47 -0.56 10.37 8.03
CA LEU A 47 0.55 9.53 7.57
C LEU A 47 0.77 8.35 8.55
N ASP A 48 0.65 8.59 9.87
CA ASP A 48 0.75 7.51 10.86
C ASP A 48 -0.31 6.44 10.62
N TYR A 49 -1.55 6.82 10.36
CA TYR A 49 -2.62 5.85 10.08
C TYR A 49 -2.31 5.05 8.82
N LEU A 50 -1.81 5.70 7.79
CA LEU A 50 -1.41 5.02 6.55
C LEU A 50 -0.24 4.06 6.81
N ALA A 51 0.79 4.52 7.50
CA ALA A 51 1.97 3.71 7.80
C ALA A 51 1.61 2.48 8.64
N ASP A 52 0.80 2.65 9.68
CA ASP A 52 0.39 1.55 10.55
C ASP A 52 -0.44 0.52 9.78
N TYR A 53 -1.38 0.97 8.97
CA TYR A 53 -2.19 0.05 8.19
C TYR A 53 -1.37 -0.66 7.10
N THR A 54 -0.40 0.04 6.51
CA THR A 54 0.52 -0.54 5.52
C THR A 54 1.30 -1.71 6.15
N GLU A 55 1.83 -1.51 7.36
CA GLU A 55 2.55 -2.59 8.07
C GLU A 55 1.63 -3.76 8.41
N PHE A 56 0.41 -3.49 8.85
CA PHE A 56 -0.59 -4.53 9.09
C PHE A 56 -0.86 -5.34 7.82
N HIS A 57 -1.11 -4.67 6.71
CA HIS A 57 -1.40 -5.32 5.42
C HIS A 57 -0.21 -6.16 4.95
N PHE A 58 1.00 -5.62 5.01
CA PHE A 58 2.20 -6.35 4.60
C PHE A 58 2.39 -7.60 5.45
N GLY A 59 2.17 -7.50 6.76
CA GLY A 59 2.26 -8.64 7.67
C GLY A 59 1.25 -9.73 7.33
N GLU A 60 -0.01 -9.34 7.06
CA GLU A 60 -1.07 -10.29 6.68
C GLU A 60 -0.77 -10.98 5.36
N GLU A 61 -0.29 -10.22 4.38
CA GLU A 61 0.04 -10.77 3.07
C GLU A 61 1.26 -11.69 3.14
N GLU A 62 2.29 -11.30 3.89
CA GLU A 62 3.49 -12.14 4.06
C GLU A 62 3.15 -13.44 4.82
N ASN A 63 2.25 -13.38 5.81
CA ASN A 63 1.75 -14.57 6.50
C ASN A 63 1.00 -15.50 5.54
N LEU A 64 0.18 -14.92 4.67
CA LEU A 64 -0.50 -15.70 3.64
C LEU A 64 0.50 -16.40 2.72
N GLN A 65 1.52 -15.66 2.26
CA GLN A 65 2.54 -16.20 1.38
C GLN A 65 3.32 -17.36 2.03
N GLU A 66 3.64 -17.23 3.31
CA GLU A 66 4.29 -18.32 4.07
C GLU A 66 3.37 -19.53 4.18
N SER A 67 2.09 -19.32 4.45
CA SER A 67 1.13 -20.40 4.61
C SER A 67 0.92 -21.24 3.35
N ILE A 68 1.09 -20.62 2.17
CA ILE A 68 0.93 -21.30 0.88
C ILE A 68 2.28 -21.65 0.23
N SER A 69 3.37 -21.43 0.92
CA SER A 69 4.74 -21.66 0.41
C SER A 69 5.00 -20.94 -0.91
N TYR A 70 4.61 -19.66 -0.96
CA TYR A 70 4.75 -18.86 -2.18
C TYR A 70 6.23 -18.70 -2.56
N PRO A 71 6.63 -19.14 -3.78
CA PRO A 71 8.06 -19.21 -4.11
C PRO A 71 8.77 -17.87 -4.26
N ALA A 72 8.05 -16.79 -4.57
CA ALA A 72 8.63 -15.46 -4.75
C ALA A 72 8.48 -14.56 -3.53
N ILE A 73 8.30 -15.15 -2.33
CA ILE A 73 8.06 -14.37 -1.10
C ILE A 73 9.20 -13.39 -0.80
N GLU A 74 10.45 -13.77 -0.97
CA GLU A 74 11.59 -12.89 -0.68
C GLU A 74 11.62 -11.67 -1.61
N GLU A 75 11.32 -11.87 -2.87
CA GLU A 75 11.21 -10.78 -3.84
C GLU A 75 10.07 -9.84 -3.49
N HIS A 76 8.92 -10.39 -3.07
CA HIS A 76 7.76 -9.61 -2.66
C HIS A 76 8.07 -8.77 -1.40
N LYS A 77 8.78 -9.35 -0.43
CA LYS A 77 9.22 -8.61 0.77
C LYS A 77 10.13 -7.43 0.40
N ARG A 78 11.01 -7.60 -0.58
CA ARG A 78 11.85 -6.50 -1.06
C ARG A 78 11.03 -5.36 -1.68
N GLU A 79 9.94 -5.69 -2.36
CA GLU A 79 9.02 -4.67 -2.88
C GLU A 79 8.33 -3.92 -1.75
N HIS A 80 7.92 -4.62 -0.68
CA HIS A 80 7.37 -3.98 0.50
C HIS A 80 8.38 -3.02 1.16
N ASP A 81 9.64 -3.40 1.20
CA ASP A 81 10.70 -2.56 1.77
C ASP A 81 10.90 -1.26 0.98
N LYS A 82 10.67 -1.27 -0.33
CA LYS A 82 10.71 -0.06 -1.14
C LYS A 82 9.68 0.96 -0.68
N LEU A 83 8.45 0.52 -0.41
CA LEU A 83 7.41 1.42 0.09
C LEU A 83 7.71 1.90 1.50
N ARG A 84 8.25 1.04 2.36
CA ARG A 84 8.67 1.44 3.71
C ARG A 84 9.68 2.58 3.66
N LYS A 85 10.61 2.54 2.71
CA LYS A 85 11.57 3.63 2.51
C LYS A 85 10.89 4.91 2.06
N VAL A 86 9.94 4.81 1.13
CA VAL A 86 9.17 5.98 0.68
C VAL A 86 8.44 6.63 1.85
N VAL A 87 7.78 5.84 2.70
CA VAL A 87 7.08 6.36 3.88
C VAL A 87 8.06 7.08 4.82
N LYS A 88 9.24 6.51 5.04
CA LYS A 88 10.28 7.16 5.84
C LYS A 88 10.69 8.50 5.25
N ASP A 89 10.87 8.56 3.94
CA ASP A 89 11.21 9.81 3.25
C ASP A 89 10.10 10.86 3.41
N LEU A 90 8.83 10.43 3.38
CA LEU A 90 7.69 11.33 3.61
C LEU A 90 7.71 11.92 5.02
N TYR A 91 8.01 11.11 6.03
CA TYR A 91 8.19 11.61 7.40
C TYR A 91 9.32 12.62 7.50
N ASN A 92 10.44 12.36 6.84
CA ASN A 92 11.57 13.29 6.82
C ASN A 92 11.18 14.63 6.19
N MET A 93 10.40 14.61 5.12
CA MET A 93 9.91 15.83 4.49
C MET A 93 9.03 16.64 5.43
N LEU A 94 8.11 16.00 6.14
CA LEU A 94 7.25 16.67 7.12
C LEU A 94 8.05 17.22 8.31
N GLU A 95 9.10 16.53 8.73
CA GLU A 95 9.96 16.99 9.82
C GLU A 95 10.71 18.27 9.44
N GLU A 96 11.17 18.38 8.20
CA GLU A 96 11.93 19.52 7.71
C GLU A 96 11.06 20.73 7.33
N GLU A 97 9.76 20.54 7.10
CA GLU A 97 8.85 21.56 6.61
C GLU A 97 7.84 21.96 7.68
N GLU A 98 7.24 23.14 7.52
CA GLU A 98 6.19 23.63 8.43
C GLU A 98 4.86 22.94 8.22
N GLY A 99 4.68 22.31 7.07
CA GLY A 99 3.49 21.57 6.72
C GLY A 99 3.70 20.84 5.40
N PRO A 100 2.69 20.09 4.91
CA PRO A 100 2.84 19.39 3.66
C PRO A 100 2.93 20.36 2.48
N SER A 101 4.01 20.23 1.71
CA SER A 101 4.27 21.05 0.53
C SER A 101 3.69 20.39 -0.73
N ASP A 102 3.71 21.11 -1.86
CA ASP A 102 3.37 20.56 -3.16
C ASP A 102 4.31 19.41 -3.51
N ALA A 103 5.59 19.52 -3.15
CA ALA A 103 6.55 18.43 -3.36
C ALA A 103 6.17 17.16 -2.57
N PHE A 104 5.66 17.32 -1.34
CA PHE A 104 5.16 16.21 -0.54
C PHE A 104 3.99 15.51 -1.23
N VAL A 105 3.01 16.27 -1.69
CA VAL A 105 1.84 15.73 -2.40
C VAL A 105 2.28 15.01 -3.68
N GLU A 106 3.21 15.58 -4.44
CA GLU A 106 3.75 14.96 -5.63
C GLU A 106 4.44 13.62 -5.30
N GLN A 107 5.17 13.57 -4.21
CA GLN A 107 5.83 12.36 -3.75
C GLN A 107 4.81 11.27 -3.42
N VAL A 108 3.71 11.62 -2.74
CA VAL A 108 2.62 10.67 -2.45
C VAL A 108 2.03 10.14 -3.76
N ASN A 109 1.75 11.01 -4.72
CA ASN A 109 1.16 10.60 -5.99
C ASN A 109 2.08 9.66 -6.79
N LYS A 110 3.37 9.98 -6.89
CA LYS A 110 4.32 9.20 -7.69
C LYS A 110 4.79 7.94 -7.00
N ASN A 111 5.18 8.05 -5.74
CA ASN A 111 5.89 6.95 -5.07
C ASN A 111 5.01 6.12 -4.16
N VAL A 112 3.79 6.55 -3.87
CA VAL A 112 2.83 5.74 -3.12
C VAL A 112 1.73 5.23 -4.05
N ILE A 113 0.97 6.12 -4.70
CA ILE A 113 -0.17 5.71 -5.52
C ILE A 113 0.26 4.91 -6.74
N GLU A 114 1.19 5.41 -7.55
CA GLU A 114 1.65 4.71 -8.74
C GLU A 114 2.35 3.40 -8.38
N TRP A 115 3.16 3.43 -7.29
CA TRP A 115 3.79 2.21 -6.79
C TRP A 115 2.74 1.17 -6.39
N LEU A 116 1.71 1.60 -5.64
CA LEU A 116 0.65 0.70 -5.18
C LEU A 116 -0.08 0.05 -6.35
N TYR A 117 -0.45 0.83 -7.36
CA TYR A 117 -1.14 0.28 -8.53
C TYR A 117 -0.29 -0.78 -9.24
N ARG A 118 0.98 -0.52 -9.48
CA ARG A 118 1.88 -1.48 -10.12
C ARG A 118 2.10 -2.71 -9.26
N HIS A 119 2.25 -2.50 -7.96
CA HIS A 119 2.47 -3.59 -7.00
C HIS A 119 1.25 -4.52 -6.94
N ILE A 120 0.04 -3.96 -6.87
CA ILE A 120 -1.19 -4.75 -6.86
C ILE A 120 -1.32 -5.57 -8.14
N LYS A 121 -1.15 -4.93 -9.29
CA LYS A 121 -1.34 -5.58 -10.59
C LYS A 121 -0.31 -6.67 -10.87
N GLY A 122 0.91 -6.48 -10.40
CA GLY A 122 2.00 -7.44 -10.61
C GLY A 122 2.16 -8.42 -9.46
N PHE A 123 2.53 -7.93 -8.29
CA PHE A 123 2.94 -8.79 -7.17
C PHE A 123 1.76 -9.40 -6.42
N ASP A 124 0.80 -8.58 -5.99
CA ASP A 124 -0.31 -9.07 -5.16
C ASP A 124 -1.25 -9.98 -5.96
N ARG A 125 -1.50 -9.63 -7.22
CA ARG A 125 -2.29 -10.49 -8.09
C ARG A 125 -1.64 -11.86 -8.29
N SER A 126 -0.32 -11.90 -8.42
CA SER A 126 0.44 -13.16 -8.56
C SER A 126 0.27 -14.06 -7.34
N VAL A 127 0.26 -13.48 -6.14
CA VAL A 127 0.00 -14.23 -4.89
C VAL A 127 -1.41 -14.82 -4.91
N ALA A 128 -2.41 -14.02 -5.26
CA ALA A 128 -3.81 -14.46 -5.31
C ALA A 128 -4.00 -15.58 -6.33
N GLU A 129 -3.39 -15.46 -7.51
CA GLU A 129 -3.45 -16.47 -8.55
C GLU A 129 -2.78 -17.77 -8.12
N TYR A 130 -1.62 -17.68 -7.51
CA TYR A 130 -0.89 -18.84 -6.99
C TYR A 130 -1.73 -19.59 -5.96
N LYS A 131 -2.32 -18.87 -5.00
CA LYS A 131 -3.20 -19.45 -3.99
C LYS A 131 -4.38 -20.17 -4.62
N PHE A 132 -5.04 -19.49 -5.55
CA PHE A 132 -6.21 -20.06 -6.26
C PHE A 132 -5.84 -21.34 -7.01
N MET A 133 -4.74 -21.34 -7.74
CA MET A 133 -4.29 -22.51 -8.51
C MET A 133 -3.94 -23.69 -7.60
N ASN A 134 -3.30 -23.45 -6.46
CA ASN A 134 -2.97 -24.51 -5.52
C ASN A 134 -4.21 -25.11 -4.88
N GLU A 135 -5.19 -24.29 -4.50
CA GLU A 135 -6.46 -24.78 -3.97
C GLU A 135 -7.24 -25.61 -5.00
N SER A 136 -7.21 -25.18 -6.25
CA SER A 136 -7.85 -25.92 -7.33
C SER A 136 -7.19 -27.28 -7.59
N SER A 137 -5.85 -27.34 -7.52
CA SER A 137 -5.09 -28.58 -7.67
C SER A 137 -5.40 -29.58 -6.55
N GLU A 138 -5.53 -29.12 -5.32
CA GLU A 138 -5.85 -29.95 -4.17
C GLU A 138 -7.25 -30.56 -4.26
N ARG A 139 -8.16 -29.94 -4.98
CA ARG A 139 -9.52 -30.43 -5.19
C ARG A 139 -9.64 -31.51 -6.27
N LEU A 140 -8.62 -31.67 -7.05
CA LEU A 140 -8.57 -32.68 -8.10
C LEU A 140 -7.99 -33.99 -7.60
#